data_015a8bd2758cfb0ae4d8b24e869df8b7
#
_entry.id   015a8bd2758cfb0ae4d8b24e869df8b7
#
_cell.length_a   1.000
_cell.length_b   1.000
_cell.length_c   1.000
_cell.angle_alpha   90.00
_cell.angle_beta   90.00
_cell.angle_gamma   90.00
#
_symmetry.space_group_name_H-M   'P 1'
#
loop_
_entity.id
_entity.type
_entity.pdbx_description
1 polymer ?
#
loop_
_entity_poly.entity_id
_entity_poly.type
_entity_poly.pdbx_seq_one_letter_code
_entity_poly.pdbx_strand_id
1 'polypeptide(L)'
;TTLSYSKNFNYTSREVMLDGEAYFEVEKGPSPFIISTDLAKVTVLGTKFNVRSREDGFEIGVNEGKVKIENKTKSIYLKKGEQVDISIDQPKILSVSKVSNFYPGWKNNKLICDNSSLEKICKELERRYDIKIQFQDNLQRNTTISGIIDLSPNNLDSVLSSISLLSKRKFKLQGDSYILL
;
A
#
# COMPACT_ATOMS: atom_id res chain seq x y z
N THR A 1 -4.96 9.43 4.78
CA THR A 1 -5.64 8.23 5.34
C THR A 1 -6.76 8.66 6.24
N THR A 2 -7.92 8.07 6.04
CA THR A 2 -9.13 8.28 6.86
C THR A 2 -9.57 6.95 7.46
N LEU A 3 -9.79 6.95 8.77
CA LEU A 3 -10.36 5.81 9.50
C LEU A 3 -11.65 6.25 10.16
N SER A 4 -12.77 5.65 9.77
CA SER A 4 -14.10 5.97 10.28
C SER A 4 -14.68 4.80 11.07
N TYR A 5 -15.35 5.09 12.16
CA TYR A 5 -15.98 4.08 13.01
C TYR A 5 -17.24 4.62 13.69
N SER A 6 -18.12 3.72 14.11
CA SER A 6 -19.35 4.05 14.84
C SER A 6 -19.06 4.58 16.24
N LYS A 7 -19.93 5.44 16.76
CA LYS A 7 -19.90 5.87 18.18
C LYS A 7 -19.99 4.69 19.16
N ASN A 8 -20.59 3.58 18.73
CA ASN A 8 -20.73 2.36 19.52
C ASN A 8 -19.60 1.36 19.24
N PHE A 9 -18.48 1.81 18.63
CA PHE A 9 -17.29 0.97 18.44
C PHE A 9 -16.84 0.36 19.78
N ASN A 10 -16.49 -0.91 19.76
CA ASN A 10 -16.10 -1.72 20.93
C ASN A 10 -17.26 -2.09 21.92
N TYR A 11 -18.44 -1.53 21.79
CA TYR A 11 -19.62 -1.91 22.60
C TYR A 11 -20.50 -2.93 21.87
N THR A 12 -20.84 -2.67 20.62
CA THR A 12 -21.73 -3.53 19.81
C THR A 12 -21.02 -4.16 18.63
N SER A 13 -19.98 -3.52 18.11
CA SER A 13 -19.17 -4.02 16.98
C SER A 13 -17.75 -3.51 17.06
N ARG A 14 -16.83 -4.21 16.42
CA ARG A 14 -15.43 -3.79 16.23
C ARG A 14 -15.19 -3.59 14.73
N GLU A 15 -16.01 -2.72 14.12
CA GLU A 15 -15.98 -2.45 12.68
C GLU A 15 -15.52 -1.03 12.40
N VAL A 16 -14.61 -0.89 11.43
CA VAL A 16 -14.09 0.39 10.93
C VAL A 16 -14.12 0.42 9.41
N MET A 17 -14.20 1.62 8.83
CA MET A 17 -13.98 1.86 7.40
C MET A 17 -12.62 2.50 7.21
N LEU A 18 -11.86 2.03 6.23
CA LEU A 18 -10.54 2.55 5.89
C LEU A 18 -10.53 3.07 4.45
N ASP A 19 -10.09 4.31 4.29
CA ASP A 19 -9.63 4.90 3.04
C ASP A 19 -8.18 5.37 3.22
N GLY A 20 -7.26 4.79 2.48
CA GLY A 20 -5.82 5.04 2.61
C GLY A 20 -5.04 3.82 3.10
N GLU A 21 -4.06 4.02 3.96
CA GLU A 21 -3.20 2.95 4.45
C GLU A 21 -2.99 3.02 5.96
N ALA A 22 -3.12 1.88 6.63
CA ALA A 22 -2.92 1.76 8.06
C ALA A 22 -2.35 0.40 8.47
N TYR A 23 -1.51 0.42 9.47
CA TYR A 23 -1.03 -0.78 10.16
C TYR A 23 -1.85 -1.01 11.41
N PHE A 24 -2.36 -2.21 11.56
CA PHE A 24 -3.21 -2.61 12.67
C PHE A 24 -2.50 -3.61 13.57
N GLU A 25 -2.55 -3.37 14.87
CA GLU A 25 -2.21 -4.31 15.92
C GLU A 25 -3.48 -4.61 16.71
N VAL A 26 -4.15 -5.67 16.32
CA VAL A 26 -5.45 -6.04 16.91
C VAL A 26 -5.24 -7.09 18.00
N GLU A 27 -5.62 -6.73 19.22
CA GLU A 27 -5.64 -7.68 20.32
C GLU A 27 -6.74 -8.73 20.16
N LYS A 28 -6.45 -9.95 20.64
CA LYS A 28 -7.44 -11.02 20.65
C LYS A 28 -8.63 -10.63 21.52
N GLY A 29 -9.83 -10.84 20.98
CA GLY A 29 -11.07 -10.50 21.65
C GLY A 29 -12.18 -11.51 21.34
N PRO A 30 -13.31 -11.44 22.07
CA PRO A 30 -14.44 -12.36 21.90
C PRO A 30 -15.16 -12.14 20.56
N SER A 31 -15.08 -10.95 19.99
CA SER A 31 -15.69 -10.60 18.72
C SER A 31 -14.63 -10.25 17.67
N PRO A 32 -14.87 -10.53 16.39
CA PRO A 32 -13.95 -10.18 15.33
C PRO A 32 -13.80 -8.66 15.18
N PHE A 33 -12.60 -8.22 14.78
CA PHE A 33 -12.36 -6.87 14.28
C PHE A 33 -12.49 -6.90 12.77
N ILE A 34 -13.26 -5.95 12.23
CA ILE A 34 -13.63 -5.90 10.83
C ILE A 34 -13.17 -4.57 10.24
N ILE A 35 -12.53 -4.61 9.08
CA ILE A 35 -12.20 -3.44 8.28
C ILE A 35 -12.96 -3.55 6.97
N SER A 36 -13.77 -2.55 6.67
CA SER A 36 -14.47 -2.41 5.41
C SER A 36 -13.75 -1.39 4.53
N THR A 37 -13.54 -1.73 3.27
CA THR A 37 -13.04 -0.84 2.22
C THR A 37 -13.92 -0.97 0.98
N ASP A 38 -13.70 -0.15 -0.03
CA ASP A 38 -14.48 -0.22 -1.29
C ASP A 38 -14.28 -1.54 -2.04
N LEU A 39 -13.11 -2.18 -1.90
CA LEU A 39 -12.73 -3.36 -2.68
C LEU A 39 -12.82 -4.66 -1.89
N ALA A 40 -12.69 -4.62 -0.58
CA ALA A 40 -12.65 -5.83 0.24
C ALA A 40 -13.10 -5.58 1.69
N LYS A 41 -13.53 -6.65 2.33
CA LYS A 41 -13.78 -6.75 3.76
C LYS A 41 -12.72 -7.62 4.40
N VAL A 42 -12.11 -7.14 5.46
CA VAL A 42 -11.04 -7.80 6.22
C VAL A 42 -11.57 -8.16 7.60
N THR A 43 -11.39 -9.40 8.02
CA THR A 43 -11.84 -9.89 9.33
C THR A 43 -10.70 -10.58 10.07
N VAL A 44 -10.45 -10.18 11.32
CA VAL A 44 -9.41 -10.74 12.18
C VAL A 44 -9.92 -10.98 13.61
N LEU A 45 -9.24 -11.84 14.35
CA LEU A 45 -9.49 -12.09 15.77
C LEU A 45 -8.37 -11.57 16.69
N GLY A 46 -7.16 -11.45 16.16
CA GLY A 46 -5.97 -10.99 16.86
C GLY A 46 -4.77 -11.14 15.96
N THR A 47 -4.31 -10.03 15.36
CA THR A 47 -3.45 -10.08 14.19
C THR A 47 -2.69 -8.76 14.04
N LYS A 48 -1.44 -8.81 13.57
CA LYS A 48 -0.68 -7.64 13.13
C LYS A 48 -0.56 -7.66 11.61
N PHE A 49 -1.05 -6.62 10.97
CA PHE A 49 -1.14 -6.58 9.51
C PHE A 49 -1.25 -5.14 9.00
N ASN A 50 -0.90 -4.95 7.75
CA ASN A 50 -1.08 -3.69 7.04
C ASN A 50 -2.22 -3.82 6.03
N VAL A 51 -3.05 -2.80 5.93
CA VAL A 51 -4.06 -2.66 4.88
C VAL A 51 -3.83 -1.34 4.16
N ARG A 52 -3.78 -1.40 2.85
CA ARG A 52 -3.76 -0.26 1.95
C ARG A 52 -4.96 -0.36 1.01
N SER A 53 -5.83 0.64 1.06
CA SER A 53 -6.98 0.77 0.16
C SER A 53 -6.96 2.19 -0.41
N ARG A 54 -6.64 2.31 -1.68
CA ARG A 54 -6.49 3.60 -2.37
C ARG A 54 -7.11 3.51 -3.77
N GLU A 55 -7.13 4.62 -4.48
CA GLU A 55 -7.66 4.73 -5.86
C GLU A 55 -7.03 3.76 -6.88
N ASP A 56 -5.82 3.25 -6.63
CA ASP A 56 -5.10 2.31 -7.48
C ASP A 56 -5.32 0.84 -7.10
N GLY A 57 -6.01 0.57 -5.97
CA GLY A 57 -6.34 -0.78 -5.55
C GLY A 57 -6.26 -1.01 -4.05
N PHE A 58 -6.28 -2.29 -3.70
CA PHE A 58 -6.23 -2.78 -2.33
C PHE A 58 -5.04 -3.73 -2.17
N GLU A 59 -4.32 -3.58 -1.07
CA GLU A 59 -3.21 -4.45 -0.66
C GLU A 59 -3.36 -4.81 0.81
N ILE A 60 -3.08 -6.05 1.15
CA ILE A 60 -3.00 -6.48 2.54
C ILE A 60 -1.88 -7.49 2.72
N GLY A 61 -1.09 -7.32 3.78
CA GLY A 61 -0.05 -8.28 4.16
C GLY A 61 0.00 -8.51 5.66
N VAL A 62 0.31 -9.73 6.06
CA VAL A 62 0.20 -10.22 7.44
C VAL A 62 1.56 -10.39 8.08
N ASN A 63 1.82 -9.63 9.16
CA ASN A 63 3.04 -9.73 9.97
C ASN A 63 2.90 -10.79 11.07
N GLU A 64 1.70 -10.95 11.64
CA GLU A 64 1.43 -11.94 12.71
C GLU A 64 -0.04 -12.34 12.69
N GLY A 65 -0.31 -13.64 12.92
CA GLY A 65 -1.66 -14.17 13.01
C GLY A 65 -2.27 -14.59 11.66
N LYS A 66 -3.58 -14.40 11.51
CA LYS A 66 -4.36 -14.83 10.34
C LYS A 66 -5.43 -13.80 10.02
N VAL A 67 -5.62 -13.54 8.74
CA VAL A 67 -6.62 -12.62 8.20
C VAL A 67 -7.55 -13.35 7.25
N LYS A 68 -8.85 -13.09 7.34
CA LYS A 68 -9.83 -13.44 6.32
C LYS A 68 -10.11 -12.21 5.47
N ILE A 69 -10.07 -12.37 4.15
CA ILE A 69 -10.37 -11.32 3.18
C ILE A 69 -11.52 -11.81 2.33
N GLU A 70 -12.50 -10.95 2.15
CA GLU A 70 -13.67 -11.20 1.32
C GLU A 70 -13.85 -10.04 0.34
N ASN A 71 -13.98 -10.34 -0.92
CA ASN A 71 -14.44 -9.40 -1.93
C ASN A 71 -15.67 -9.97 -2.65
N LYS A 72 -16.17 -9.25 -3.67
CA LYS A 72 -17.40 -9.67 -4.42
C LYS A 72 -17.28 -11.03 -5.08
N THR A 73 -16.07 -11.55 -5.30
CA THR A 73 -15.84 -12.76 -6.12
C THR A 73 -15.31 -13.94 -5.31
N LYS A 74 -14.60 -13.69 -4.20
CA LYS A 74 -13.85 -14.72 -3.50
C LYS A 74 -13.64 -14.40 -2.02
N SER A 75 -13.49 -15.44 -1.20
CA SER A 75 -13.01 -15.36 0.18
C SER A 75 -11.73 -16.17 0.31
N ILE A 76 -10.71 -15.59 0.93
CA ILE A 76 -9.43 -16.26 1.20
C ILE A 76 -8.94 -15.97 2.61
N TYR A 77 -7.98 -16.79 3.04
CA TYR A 77 -7.24 -16.57 4.28
C TYR A 77 -5.78 -16.32 3.97
N LEU A 78 -5.20 -15.32 4.63
CA LEU A 78 -3.76 -15.08 4.67
C LEU A 78 -3.21 -15.45 6.05
N LYS A 79 -1.99 -15.99 6.06
CA LYS A 79 -1.21 -16.30 7.25
C LYS A 79 -0.02 -15.32 7.34
N LYS A 80 0.65 -15.36 8.48
CA LYS A 80 1.92 -14.63 8.66
C LYS A 80 2.86 -14.80 7.46
N GLY A 81 3.38 -13.70 6.95
CA GLY A 81 4.31 -13.66 5.83
C GLY A 81 3.65 -13.68 4.46
N GLU A 82 2.32 -13.68 4.38
CA GLU A 82 1.58 -13.68 3.13
C GLU A 82 0.94 -12.32 2.86
N GLN A 83 0.81 -11.98 1.59
CA GLN A 83 0.11 -10.79 1.11
C GLN A 83 -0.73 -11.07 -0.12
N VAL A 84 -1.68 -10.18 -0.39
CA VAL A 84 -2.47 -10.15 -1.61
C VAL A 84 -2.67 -8.72 -2.07
N ASP A 85 -2.71 -8.55 -3.39
CA ASP A 85 -3.05 -7.32 -4.08
C ASP A 85 -4.32 -7.52 -4.89
N ILE A 86 -5.17 -6.49 -4.94
CA ILE A 86 -6.37 -6.41 -5.78
C ILE A 86 -6.30 -5.08 -6.53
N SER A 87 -6.11 -5.14 -7.85
CA SER A 87 -6.15 -3.95 -8.71
C SER A 87 -7.60 -3.48 -8.89
N ILE A 88 -7.81 -2.17 -9.03
CA ILE A 88 -9.12 -1.60 -9.32
C ILE A 88 -9.63 -2.01 -10.71
N ASP A 89 -8.72 -2.12 -11.67
CA ASP A 89 -9.05 -2.51 -13.07
C ASP A 89 -9.42 -4.00 -13.17
N GLN A 90 -8.90 -4.81 -12.26
CA GLN A 90 -9.18 -6.24 -12.17
C GLN A 90 -9.47 -6.61 -10.70
N PRO A 91 -10.70 -6.38 -10.20
CA PRO A 91 -11.02 -6.56 -8.79
C PRO A 91 -11.15 -8.05 -8.41
N LYS A 92 -10.16 -8.85 -8.78
CA LYS A 92 -10.06 -10.27 -8.46
C LYS A 92 -8.83 -10.53 -7.61
N ILE A 93 -8.97 -11.36 -6.60
CA ILE A 93 -7.84 -11.92 -5.87
C ILE A 93 -7.14 -12.92 -6.79
N LEU A 94 -5.99 -12.53 -7.35
CA LEU A 94 -5.26 -13.34 -8.32
C LEU A 94 -4.41 -14.42 -7.65
N SER A 95 -3.51 -14.01 -6.77
CA SER A 95 -2.55 -14.90 -6.11
C SER A 95 -2.17 -14.37 -4.73
N VAL A 96 -1.72 -15.28 -3.89
CA VAL A 96 -1.07 -14.96 -2.63
C VAL A 96 0.43 -14.96 -2.86
N SER A 97 1.10 -13.91 -2.45
CA SER A 97 2.56 -13.78 -2.50
C SER A 97 3.15 -13.67 -1.09
N LYS A 98 4.47 -13.61 -0.99
CA LYS A 98 5.16 -13.40 0.28
C LYS A 98 5.44 -11.92 0.50
N VAL A 99 5.29 -11.46 1.74
CA VAL A 99 5.71 -10.11 2.12
C VAL A 99 7.23 -9.99 2.11
N SER A 100 7.73 -8.79 1.82
CA SER A 100 9.14 -8.44 2.00
C SER A 100 9.52 -8.43 3.49
N ASN A 101 10.81 -8.62 3.78
CA ASN A 101 11.34 -8.54 5.16
C ASN A 101 11.11 -7.18 5.84
N PHE A 102 10.90 -6.12 5.05
CA PHE A 102 10.63 -4.76 5.55
C PHE A 102 9.15 -4.38 5.52
N TYR A 103 8.27 -5.35 5.30
CA TYR A 103 6.83 -5.07 5.19
C TYR A 103 6.18 -4.72 6.54
N PRO A 104 5.32 -3.69 6.61
CA PRO A 104 5.10 -2.70 5.55
C PRO A 104 6.27 -1.70 5.47
N GLY A 105 6.66 -1.38 4.25
CA GLY A 105 7.85 -0.55 3.97
C GLY A 105 7.78 0.82 4.64
N TRP A 106 6.63 1.47 4.64
CA TRP A 106 6.46 2.82 5.18
C TRP A 106 6.79 2.94 6.68
N LYS A 107 6.57 1.90 7.48
CA LYS A 107 6.98 1.88 8.91
C LYS A 107 8.50 1.93 9.09
N ASN A 108 9.25 1.53 8.09
CA ASN A 108 10.69 1.46 8.08
C ASN A 108 11.33 2.51 7.15
N ASN A 109 10.57 3.53 6.73
CA ASN A 109 10.97 4.50 5.71
C ASN A 109 11.54 3.83 4.44
N LYS A 110 10.95 2.73 4.01
CA LYS A 110 11.33 2.00 2.80
C LYS A 110 10.19 2.01 1.78
N LEU A 111 10.53 2.21 0.52
CA LEU A 111 9.66 1.91 -0.61
C LEU A 111 10.09 0.56 -1.17
N ILE A 112 9.20 -0.40 -1.05
CA ILE A 112 9.42 -1.75 -1.57
C ILE A 112 8.81 -1.79 -2.97
N CYS A 113 9.64 -1.93 -3.97
CA CYS A 113 9.25 -2.06 -5.37
C CYS A 113 9.45 -3.52 -5.79
N ASP A 114 8.39 -4.19 -6.18
CA ASP A 114 8.40 -5.51 -6.78
C ASP A 114 7.68 -5.42 -8.11
N ASN A 115 8.46 -5.27 -9.19
CA ASN A 115 7.93 -5.00 -10.53
C ASN A 115 6.89 -3.83 -10.52
N SER A 116 7.18 -2.81 -9.71
CA SER A 116 6.27 -1.70 -9.48
C SER A 116 6.39 -0.66 -10.59
N SER A 117 5.25 -0.20 -11.14
CA SER A 117 5.25 0.82 -12.18
C SER A 117 5.74 2.16 -11.65
N LEU A 118 6.38 2.95 -12.52
CA LEU A 118 6.82 4.32 -12.19
C LEU A 118 5.63 5.20 -11.77
N GLU A 119 4.45 4.97 -12.33
CA GLU A 119 3.24 5.70 -11.90
C GLU A 119 2.93 5.44 -10.42
N LYS A 120 2.92 4.17 -9.98
CA LYS A 120 2.67 3.79 -8.57
C LYS A 120 3.74 4.40 -7.66
N ILE A 121 5.00 4.34 -8.08
CA ILE A 121 6.14 4.87 -7.34
C ILE A 121 6.06 6.39 -7.22
N CYS A 122 5.82 7.10 -8.32
CA CYS A 122 5.70 8.56 -8.32
C CYS A 122 4.54 9.04 -7.44
N LYS A 123 3.37 8.39 -7.51
CA LYS A 123 2.25 8.68 -6.60
C LYS A 123 2.63 8.51 -5.12
N GLU A 124 3.48 7.53 -4.78
CA GLU A 124 3.96 7.36 -3.40
C GLU A 124 4.92 8.47 -2.98
N LEU A 125 5.81 8.91 -3.88
CA LEU A 125 6.70 10.05 -3.63
C LEU A 125 5.92 11.35 -3.46
N GLU A 126 4.93 11.61 -4.31
CA GLU A 126 4.06 12.78 -4.21
C GLU A 126 3.40 12.86 -2.82
N ARG A 127 2.88 11.74 -2.34
CA ARG A 127 2.27 11.65 -1.00
C ARG A 127 3.27 11.81 0.14
N ARG A 128 4.47 11.29 -0.02
CA ARG A 128 5.49 11.26 1.04
C ARG A 128 6.20 12.60 1.21
N TYR A 129 6.49 13.27 0.10
CA TYR A 129 7.31 14.48 0.06
C TYR A 129 6.51 15.74 -0.27
N ASP A 130 5.19 15.63 -0.45
CA ASP A 130 4.30 16.74 -0.84
C ASP A 130 4.80 17.46 -2.10
N ILE A 131 5.15 16.70 -3.12
CA ILE A 131 5.65 17.18 -4.42
C ILE A 131 4.69 16.81 -5.54
N LYS A 132 4.90 17.40 -6.73
CA LYS A 132 4.19 17.03 -7.96
C LYS A 132 5.17 16.43 -8.96
N ILE A 133 4.79 15.29 -9.56
CA ILE A 133 5.59 14.61 -10.58
C ILE A 133 4.75 14.47 -11.84
N GLN A 134 5.28 14.94 -12.95
CA GLN A 134 4.65 14.84 -14.26
C GLN A 134 5.48 13.92 -15.16
N PHE A 135 4.82 13.16 -16.00
CA PHE A 135 5.48 12.34 -17.02
C PHE A 135 5.51 13.10 -18.34
N GLN A 136 6.67 13.20 -18.95
CA GLN A 136 6.79 13.78 -20.28
C GLN A 136 6.12 12.91 -21.34
N ASP A 137 6.19 11.59 -21.18
CA ASP A 137 5.54 10.59 -22.02
C ASP A 137 4.74 9.61 -21.19
N ASN A 138 3.47 9.40 -21.55
CA ASN A 138 2.59 8.47 -20.85
C ASN A 138 3.06 7.00 -20.90
N LEU A 139 3.83 6.60 -21.91
CA LEU A 139 4.42 5.26 -22.00
C LEU A 139 5.36 4.95 -20.84
N GLN A 140 6.00 5.99 -20.28
CA GLN A 140 6.91 5.84 -19.14
C GLN A 140 6.20 5.38 -17.85
N ARG A 141 4.91 5.68 -17.70
CA ARG A 141 4.11 5.31 -16.53
C ARG A 141 4.17 3.82 -16.23
N ASN A 142 4.16 3.01 -17.28
CA ASN A 142 4.16 1.56 -17.21
C ASN A 142 5.55 0.93 -17.06
N THR A 143 6.63 1.73 -17.13
CA THR A 143 7.98 1.22 -16.85
C THR A 143 8.03 0.72 -15.43
N THR A 144 8.51 -0.51 -15.23
CA THR A 144 8.56 -1.12 -13.89
C THR A 144 9.99 -1.18 -13.37
N ILE A 145 10.13 -1.06 -12.06
CA ILE A 145 11.39 -1.26 -11.36
C ILE A 145 11.20 -2.18 -10.15
N SER A 146 12.27 -2.86 -9.75
CA SER A 146 12.33 -3.68 -8.56
C SER A 146 13.51 -3.27 -7.70
N GLY A 147 13.31 -3.20 -6.38
CA GLY A 147 14.33 -2.81 -5.41
C GLY A 147 13.70 -2.28 -4.12
N ILE A 148 14.56 -1.90 -3.20
CA ILE A 148 14.17 -1.26 -1.95
C ILE A 148 14.85 0.10 -1.89
N ILE A 149 14.05 1.17 -1.81
CA ILE A 149 14.51 2.56 -1.81
C ILE A 149 14.30 3.13 -0.40
N ASP A 150 15.31 3.82 0.11
CA ASP A 150 15.21 4.53 1.40
C ASP A 150 14.44 5.84 1.21
N LEU A 151 13.32 5.97 1.93
CA LEU A 151 12.46 7.16 1.94
C LEU A 151 12.67 8.01 3.21
N SER A 152 13.85 8.00 3.79
CA SER A 152 14.12 8.83 4.98
C SER A 152 13.76 10.29 4.74
N PRO A 153 13.24 11.00 5.73
CA PRO A 153 12.97 12.44 5.64
C PRO A 153 14.21 13.21 5.16
N ASN A 154 14.01 14.24 4.38
CA ASN A 154 15.08 15.09 3.79
C ASN A 154 16.03 14.38 2.81
N ASN A 155 15.62 13.26 2.23
CA ASN A 155 16.44 12.47 1.30
C ASN A 155 15.86 12.42 -0.13
N LEU A 156 15.04 13.40 -0.53
CA LEU A 156 14.34 13.40 -1.82
C LEU A 156 15.30 13.26 -3.01
N ASP A 157 16.41 14.02 -3.02
CA ASP A 157 17.37 13.99 -4.13
C ASP A 157 18.00 12.61 -4.32
N SER A 158 18.34 11.94 -3.22
CA SER A 158 18.87 10.57 -3.25
C SER A 158 17.81 9.57 -3.73
N VAL A 159 16.56 9.77 -3.33
CA VAL A 159 15.43 8.94 -3.77
C VAL A 159 15.22 9.08 -5.29
N LEU A 160 15.15 10.33 -5.78
CA LEU A 160 14.99 10.61 -7.21
C LEU A 160 16.17 10.08 -8.02
N SER A 161 17.40 10.18 -7.48
CA SER A 161 18.62 9.63 -8.08
C SER A 161 18.57 8.10 -8.17
N SER A 162 18.12 7.44 -7.10
CA SER A 162 17.96 5.98 -7.07
C SER A 162 16.95 5.48 -8.09
N ILE A 163 15.80 6.17 -8.19
CA ILE A 163 14.78 5.83 -9.17
C ILE A 163 15.28 6.11 -10.59
N SER A 164 16.01 7.22 -10.79
CA SER A 164 16.62 7.54 -12.09
C SER A 164 17.58 6.44 -12.56
N LEU A 165 18.40 5.93 -11.65
CA LEU A 165 19.32 4.85 -11.93
C LEU A 165 18.59 3.55 -12.32
N LEU A 166 17.59 3.15 -11.52
CA LEU A 166 16.83 1.93 -11.71
C LEU A 166 15.96 1.96 -12.97
N SER A 167 15.35 3.11 -13.27
CA SER A 167 14.44 3.28 -14.41
C SER A 167 15.14 3.67 -15.70
N LYS A 168 16.41 4.11 -15.63
CA LYS A 168 17.16 4.76 -16.73
C LYS A 168 16.46 6.03 -17.25
N ARG A 169 15.77 6.74 -16.36
CA ARG A 169 15.05 7.98 -16.62
C ARG A 169 15.63 9.10 -15.75
N LYS A 170 15.31 10.34 -16.05
CA LYS A 170 15.81 11.49 -15.30
C LYS A 170 14.67 12.36 -14.80
N PHE A 171 14.76 12.80 -13.56
CA PHE A 171 13.91 13.84 -13.02
C PHE A 171 14.54 15.21 -13.29
N LYS A 172 13.73 16.16 -13.76
CA LYS A 172 14.10 17.57 -13.95
C LYS A 172 13.11 18.44 -13.19
N LEU A 173 13.61 19.29 -12.30
CA LEU A 173 12.78 20.30 -11.64
C LEU A 173 12.38 21.38 -12.66
N GLN A 174 11.09 21.69 -12.76
CA GLN A 174 10.55 22.75 -13.58
C GLN A 174 9.44 23.49 -12.81
N GLY A 175 9.74 24.72 -12.36
CA GLY A 175 8.87 25.42 -11.40
C GLY A 175 8.75 24.61 -10.10
N ASP A 176 7.52 24.37 -9.68
CA ASP A 176 7.20 23.62 -8.44
C ASP A 176 6.94 22.11 -8.68
N SER A 177 7.29 21.60 -9.86
CA SER A 177 7.03 20.22 -10.23
C SER A 177 8.28 19.53 -10.78
N TYR A 178 8.39 18.23 -10.55
CA TYR A 178 9.39 17.38 -11.18
C TYR A 178 8.81 16.78 -12.47
N ILE A 179 9.60 16.81 -13.55
CA ILE A 179 9.26 16.15 -14.80
C ILE A 179 10.14 14.93 -14.98
N LEU A 180 9.53 13.77 -15.19
CA LEU A 180 10.22 12.54 -15.56
C LEU A 180 10.39 12.51 -17.09
N LEU A 181 11.67 12.50 -17.54
CA LEU A 181 12.09 12.56 -18.93
C LEU A 181 12.35 11.16 -19.50
#